data_242b09ba2d475202929274d71408d9a9
#
_entry.id   242b09ba2d475202929274d71408d9a9
#
_cell.length_a   1.000
_cell.length_b   1.000
_cell.length_c   1.000
_cell.angle_alpha   90.00
_cell.angle_beta   90.00
_cell.angle_gamma   90.00
#
_symmetry.space_group_name_H-M   'P 1'
#
loop_
_entity.id
_entity.type
_entity.pdbx_description
1 polymer ?
#
loop_
_entity_poly.entity_id
_entity_poly.type
_entity_poly.pdbx_seq_one_letter_code
_entity_poly.pdbx_strand_id
1 'polypeptide(L)'
;MSGEPHILAGATVYVCGPDGPKLDGERAATDIIGDSYGYHPAVVAIPVERLGADFLTLSNRIAGNVIQKFVNYGVAVAFVGDVSEAVAASNALRDFVREANRGRHVWFVADMTELEAKLGG
;
A
#
# COMPACT_ATOMS: atom_id res chain seq x y z
N MET A 1 5.59 9.05 14.60
CA MET A 1 4.62 8.01 14.50
C MET A 1 3.52 8.41 13.63
N SER A 2 3.22 7.67 12.65
CA SER A 2 2.35 8.15 11.61
C SER A 2 1.22 7.18 11.28
N GLY A 3 0.88 6.30 12.18
CA GLY A 3 -0.17 5.33 11.89
C GLY A 3 -0.98 4.94 13.09
N GLU A 4 -2.17 4.44 12.84
CA GLU A 4 -3.04 3.96 13.90
C GLU A 4 -3.93 2.83 13.38
N PRO A 5 -4.37 1.92 14.25
CA PRO A 5 -5.22 0.82 13.81
C PRO A 5 -6.68 1.25 13.66
N HIS A 6 -7.34 0.71 12.66
CA HIS A 6 -8.76 0.87 12.42
C HIS A 6 -9.37 -0.50 12.16
N ILE A 7 -10.66 -0.66 12.43
CA ILE A 7 -11.37 -1.89 12.07
C ILE A 7 -12.28 -1.59 10.89
N LEU A 8 -12.04 -2.27 9.78
CA LEU A 8 -12.84 -2.14 8.58
C LEU A 8 -13.35 -3.53 8.19
N ALA A 9 -14.67 -3.68 8.05
CA ALA A 9 -15.27 -4.96 7.67
C ALA A 9 -14.77 -6.11 8.54
N GLY A 10 -14.53 -5.85 9.82
CA GLY A 10 -14.07 -6.87 10.76
C GLY A 10 -12.57 -7.16 10.73
N ALA A 11 -11.82 -6.47 9.88
CA ALA A 11 -10.37 -6.67 9.78
C ALA A 11 -9.61 -5.49 10.38
N THR A 12 -8.49 -5.78 11.02
CA THR A 12 -7.63 -4.73 11.54
C THR A 12 -6.79 -4.16 10.39
N VAL A 13 -6.87 -2.85 10.20
CA VAL A 13 -6.12 -2.13 9.17
C VAL A 13 -5.24 -1.09 9.87
N TYR A 14 -3.94 -1.17 9.64
CA TYR A 14 -3.03 -0.15 10.16
C TYR A 14 -2.95 0.97 9.14
N VAL A 15 -3.49 2.14 9.47
CA VAL A 15 -3.59 3.27 8.55
C VAL A 15 -2.44 4.23 8.80
N CYS A 16 -1.56 4.36 7.83
CA CYS A 16 -0.45 5.31 7.91
C CYS A 16 -0.94 6.72 7.60
N GLY A 17 -0.37 7.72 8.27
CA GLY A 17 -0.67 9.11 7.95
C GLY A 17 0.02 9.56 6.67
N PRO A 18 -0.42 10.68 6.08
CA PRO A 18 0.22 11.21 4.87
C PRO A 18 1.57 11.86 5.15
N ASP A 19 1.82 12.24 6.40
CA ASP A 19 3.09 12.83 6.82
C ASP A 19 4.02 11.72 7.28
N GLY A 20 5.25 11.79 6.92
CA GLY A 20 6.22 10.81 7.34
C GLY A 20 7.20 10.51 6.23
N PRO A 21 8.18 9.65 6.48
CA PRO A 21 9.18 9.33 5.47
C PRO A 21 8.55 8.73 4.22
N LYS A 22 9.12 9.05 3.07
CA LYS A 22 8.65 8.50 1.81
C LYS A 22 8.96 7.02 1.74
N LEU A 23 8.05 6.27 1.13
CA LEU A 23 8.21 4.83 0.93
C LEU A 23 9.06 4.64 -0.33
N ASP A 24 10.36 4.74 -0.18
CA ASP A 24 11.30 4.78 -1.30
C ASP A 24 12.23 3.59 -1.36
N GLY A 25 11.97 2.54 -0.58
CA GLY A 25 12.78 1.35 -0.60
C GLY A 25 12.39 0.37 0.49
N GLU A 26 13.15 -0.72 0.58
CA GLU A 26 12.84 -1.81 1.49
C GLU A 26 12.90 -1.40 2.95
N ARG A 27 13.80 -0.49 3.30
CA ARG A 27 13.94 -0.06 4.69
C ARG A 27 12.70 0.67 5.17
N ALA A 28 12.14 1.56 4.32
CA ALA A 28 10.92 2.26 4.67
C ALA A 28 9.77 1.28 4.87
N ALA A 29 9.69 0.23 4.04
CA ALA A 29 8.67 -0.81 4.20
C ALA A 29 8.86 -1.55 5.51
N THR A 30 10.09 -1.92 5.84
CA THR A 30 10.40 -2.63 7.09
C THR A 30 10.04 -1.79 8.30
N ASP A 31 10.30 -0.47 8.25
CA ASP A 31 9.95 0.42 9.35
C ASP A 31 8.44 0.46 9.57
N ILE A 32 7.66 0.53 8.50
CA ILE A 32 6.20 0.54 8.60
C ILE A 32 5.70 -0.80 9.15
N ILE A 33 6.24 -1.91 8.65
CA ILE A 33 5.87 -3.23 9.14
C ILE A 33 6.17 -3.33 10.63
N GLY A 34 7.33 -2.84 11.07
CA GLY A 34 7.70 -2.85 12.48
C GLY A 34 6.75 -2.03 13.33
N ASP A 35 6.39 -0.82 12.85
CA ASP A 35 5.46 0.04 13.59
C ASP A 35 4.09 -0.60 13.75
N SER A 36 3.64 -1.37 12.77
CA SER A 36 2.32 -1.98 12.78
C SER A 36 2.27 -3.34 13.45
N TYR A 37 3.42 -3.93 13.72
CA TYR A 37 3.53 -5.33 14.09
C TYR A 37 2.70 -5.69 15.32
N GLY A 38 2.73 -4.83 16.34
CA GLY A 38 2.02 -5.11 17.59
C GLY A 38 0.50 -5.14 17.46
N TYR A 39 -0.04 -4.59 16.38
CA TYR A 39 -1.48 -4.57 16.14
C TYR A 39 -1.96 -5.78 15.34
N HIS A 40 -1.04 -6.58 14.80
CA HIS A 40 -1.35 -7.75 13.95
C HIS A 40 -2.31 -7.40 12.82
N PRO A 41 -2.03 -6.39 11.98
CA PRO A 41 -2.99 -5.97 10.98
C PRO A 41 -3.10 -6.99 9.85
N ALA A 42 -4.30 -7.12 9.29
CA ALA A 42 -4.49 -7.87 8.06
C ALA A 42 -3.99 -7.08 6.87
N VAL A 43 -4.09 -5.75 6.94
CA VAL A 43 -3.72 -4.84 5.85
C VAL A 43 -3.04 -3.60 6.43
N VAL A 44 -2.02 -3.12 5.76
CA VAL A 44 -1.43 -1.82 6.03
C VAL A 44 -1.87 -0.88 4.91
N ALA A 45 -2.54 0.21 5.26
CA ALA A 45 -3.02 1.21 4.29
C ALA A 45 -2.05 2.38 4.26
N ILE A 46 -1.52 2.68 3.08
CA ILE A 46 -0.50 3.72 2.90
C ILE A 46 -1.04 4.76 1.93
N PRO A 47 -1.18 6.03 2.36
CA PRO A 47 -1.64 7.05 1.43
C PRO A 47 -0.61 7.28 0.32
N VAL A 48 -1.09 7.56 -0.89
CA VAL A 48 -0.19 7.74 -2.03
C VAL A 48 0.75 8.92 -1.84
N GLU A 49 0.42 9.86 -0.96
CA GLU A 49 1.32 10.96 -0.60
C GLU A 49 2.63 10.49 0.02
N ARG A 50 2.65 9.28 0.58
CA ARG A 50 3.86 8.68 1.16
C ARG A 50 4.75 8.03 0.09
N LEU A 51 4.28 7.92 -1.15
CA LEU A 51 5.07 7.32 -2.22
C LEU A 51 6.05 8.33 -2.75
N GLY A 52 7.32 7.93 -2.90
CA GLY A 52 8.34 8.77 -3.50
C GLY A 52 8.08 8.94 -5.00
N ALA A 53 8.77 9.91 -5.60
CA ALA A 53 8.58 10.22 -7.01
C ALA A 53 8.84 9.00 -7.91
N ASP A 54 9.75 8.14 -7.50
CA ASP A 54 10.16 7.00 -8.31
C ASP A 54 9.40 5.72 -8.01
N PHE A 55 8.53 5.73 -6.99
CA PHE A 55 7.87 4.50 -6.56
C PHE A 55 7.04 3.88 -7.69
N LEU A 56 6.34 4.69 -8.46
CA LEU A 56 5.47 4.20 -9.53
C LEU A 56 6.20 4.03 -10.86
N THR A 57 7.52 4.23 -10.88
CA THR A 57 8.34 3.95 -12.05
C THR A 57 8.82 2.51 -11.95
N LEU A 58 8.12 1.59 -12.60
CA LEU A 58 8.32 0.16 -12.38
C LEU A 58 9.71 -0.34 -12.75
N SER A 59 10.38 0.32 -13.69
CA SER A 59 11.70 -0.13 -14.14
C SER A 59 12.78 -0.07 -13.08
N ASN A 60 12.60 0.75 -12.03
CA ASN A 60 13.60 0.86 -10.96
C ASN A 60 13.38 -0.15 -9.83
N ARG A 61 12.31 -0.93 -9.88
CA ARG A 61 11.99 -2.01 -8.95
C ARG A 61 11.70 -1.60 -7.52
N ILE A 62 11.55 -0.32 -7.23
CA ILE A 62 11.27 0.13 -5.86
C ILE A 62 9.93 -0.43 -5.38
N ALA A 63 8.89 -0.30 -6.19
CA ALA A 63 7.57 -0.82 -5.83
C ALA A 63 7.62 -2.33 -5.60
N GLY A 64 8.27 -3.07 -6.51
CA GLY A 64 8.37 -4.52 -6.38
C GLY A 64 9.08 -4.94 -5.10
N ASN A 65 10.19 -4.27 -4.77
CA ASN A 65 10.95 -4.58 -3.57
C ASN A 65 10.15 -4.28 -2.29
N VAL A 66 9.46 -3.15 -2.27
CA VAL A 66 8.62 -2.77 -1.13
C VAL A 66 7.49 -3.78 -0.94
N ILE A 67 6.78 -4.10 -2.01
CA ILE A 67 5.68 -5.03 -1.97
C ILE A 67 6.15 -6.41 -1.49
N GLN A 68 7.31 -6.85 -1.97
CA GLN A 68 7.85 -8.14 -1.58
C GLN A 68 8.09 -8.21 -0.07
N LYS A 69 8.49 -7.09 0.55
CA LYS A 69 8.67 -7.09 2.01
C LYS A 69 7.35 -7.35 2.72
N PHE A 70 6.26 -6.70 2.30
CA PHE A 70 4.96 -6.96 2.90
C PHE A 70 4.53 -8.41 2.70
N VAL A 71 4.73 -8.94 1.50
CA VAL A 71 4.40 -10.34 1.23
C VAL A 71 5.20 -11.28 2.13
N ASN A 72 6.49 -11.01 2.30
CA ASN A 72 7.36 -11.85 3.13
C ASN A 72 6.92 -11.88 4.59
N TYR A 73 6.36 -10.78 5.08
CA TYR A 73 5.86 -10.70 6.46
C TYR A 73 4.39 -11.11 6.58
N GLY A 74 3.77 -11.53 5.48
CA GLY A 74 2.39 -12.01 5.50
C GLY A 74 1.34 -10.94 5.71
N VAL A 75 1.66 -9.70 5.32
CA VAL A 75 0.77 -8.55 5.50
C VAL A 75 0.39 -7.99 4.14
N ALA A 76 -0.91 -7.81 3.90
CA ALA A 76 -1.37 -7.15 2.69
C ALA A 76 -1.13 -5.65 2.79
N VAL A 77 -0.95 -4.99 1.65
CA VAL A 77 -0.75 -3.55 1.61
C VAL A 77 -1.75 -2.92 0.65
N ALA A 78 -2.34 -1.80 1.05
CA ALA A 78 -3.25 -1.03 0.20
C ALA A 78 -2.70 0.38 0.05
N PHE A 79 -2.53 0.81 -1.19
CA PHE A 79 -2.13 2.18 -1.49
C PHE A 79 -3.40 2.98 -1.74
N VAL A 80 -3.61 4.02 -0.93
CA VAL A 80 -4.87 4.75 -0.89
C VAL A 80 -4.69 6.14 -1.48
N GLY A 81 -5.39 6.43 -2.56
CA GLY A 81 -5.35 7.73 -3.19
C GLY A 81 -5.46 7.63 -4.70
N ASP A 82 -5.33 8.77 -5.35
CA ASP A 82 -5.51 8.87 -6.80
C ASP A 82 -4.18 8.67 -7.53
N VAL A 83 -4.07 7.59 -8.30
CA VAL A 83 -2.91 7.34 -9.16
C VAL A 83 -3.29 7.41 -10.65
N SER A 84 -4.42 8.04 -10.97
CA SER A 84 -4.94 8.05 -12.33
C SER A 84 -4.00 8.71 -13.32
N GLU A 85 -3.30 9.79 -12.93
CA GLU A 85 -2.34 10.44 -13.82
C GLU A 85 -1.17 9.53 -14.16
N ALA A 86 -0.62 8.86 -13.14
CA ALA A 86 0.50 7.96 -13.36
C ALA A 86 0.09 6.77 -14.22
N VAL A 87 -1.10 6.23 -13.96
CA VAL A 87 -1.63 5.11 -14.74
C VAL A 87 -1.88 5.52 -16.19
N ALA A 88 -2.39 6.73 -16.42
CA ALA A 88 -2.63 7.24 -17.76
C ALA A 88 -1.31 7.41 -18.53
N ALA A 89 -0.22 7.70 -17.83
CA ALA A 89 1.07 7.95 -18.45
C ALA A 89 1.88 6.67 -18.71
N SER A 90 1.47 5.53 -18.15
CA SER A 90 2.26 4.31 -18.24
C SER A 90 1.37 3.08 -18.40
N ASN A 91 1.45 2.43 -19.56
CA ASN A 91 0.73 1.18 -19.79
C ASN A 91 1.20 0.09 -18.84
N ALA A 92 2.50 0.05 -18.55
CA ALA A 92 3.05 -0.94 -17.62
C ALA A 92 2.46 -0.76 -16.23
N LEU A 93 2.36 0.48 -15.77
CA LEU A 93 1.78 0.74 -14.47
C LEU A 93 0.29 0.40 -14.43
N ARG A 94 -0.43 0.73 -15.50
CA ARG A 94 -1.85 0.39 -15.60
C ARG A 94 -2.06 -1.12 -15.45
N ASP A 95 -1.25 -1.90 -16.17
CA ASP A 95 -1.37 -3.36 -16.11
C ASP A 95 -0.98 -3.89 -14.73
N PHE A 96 0.05 -3.31 -14.12
CA PHE A 96 0.49 -3.68 -12.78
C PHE A 96 -0.61 -3.45 -11.76
N VAL A 97 -1.23 -2.27 -11.79
CA VAL A 97 -2.33 -1.93 -10.85
C VAL A 97 -3.50 -2.88 -11.06
N ARG A 98 -3.85 -3.17 -12.30
CA ARG A 98 -4.96 -4.08 -12.60
C ARG A 98 -4.70 -5.47 -12.04
N GLU A 99 -3.50 -5.99 -12.25
CA GLU A 99 -3.15 -7.31 -11.74
C GLU A 99 -3.10 -7.34 -10.21
N ALA A 100 -2.54 -6.30 -9.61
CA ALA A 100 -2.47 -6.21 -8.15
C ALA A 100 -3.88 -6.26 -7.54
N ASN A 101 -4.81 -5.52 -8.14
CA ASN A 101 -6.17 -5.42 -7.61
C ASN A 101 -6.96 -6.72 -7.72
N ARG A 102 -6.54 -7.64 -8.55
CA ARG A 102 -7.16 -8.97 -8.64
C ARG A 102 -6.67 -9.92 -7.55
N GLY A 103 -5.53 -9.62 -6.95
CA GLY A 103 -4.91 -10.49 -5.97
C GLY A 103 -5.35 -10.16 -4.55
N ARG A 104 -4.62 -10.73 -3.60
CA ARG A 104 -4.93 -10.61 -2.17
C ARG A 104 -3.85 -9.91 -1.38
N HIS A 105 -2.75 -9.51 -2.01
CA HIS A 105 -1.60 -9.00 -1.28
C HIS A 105 -1.39 -7.51 -1.46
N VAL A 106 -1.81 -6.95 -2.59
CA VAL A 106 -1.58 -5.54 -2.90
C VAL A 106 -2.80 -4.98 -3.58
N TRP A 107 -3.27 -3.83 -3.10
CA TRP A 107 -4.40 -3.15 -3.72
C TRP A 107 -4.09 -1.68 -3.90
N PHE A 108 -4.65 -1.09 -4.96
CA PHE A 108 -4.65 0.35 -5.18
C PHE A 108 -6.11 0.79 -5.14
N VAL A 109 -6.46 1.57 -4.14
CA VAL A 109 -7.84 2.02 -3.93
C VAL A 109 -7.88 3.53 -3.88
N ALA A 110 -9.00 4.11 -4.28
CA ALA A 110 -9.12 5.56 -4.33
C ALA A 110 -9.25 6.18 -2.93
N ASP A 111 -9.91 5.47 -2.02
CA ASP A 111 -10.15 5.95 -0.66
C ASP A 111 -10.39 4.79 0.30
N MET A 112 -10.59 5.11 1.57
CA MET A 112 -10.79 4.09 2.58
C MET A 112 -12.13 3.38 2.43
N THR A 113 -13.12 4.03 1.85
CA THR A 113 -14.42 3.40 1.58
C THR A 113 -14.25 2.26 0.59
N GLU A 114 -13.45 2.47 -0.45
CA GLU A 114 -13.17 1.40 -1.42
C GLU A 114 -12.40 0.26 -0.77
N LEU A 115 -11.47 0.57 0.11
CA LEU A 115 -10.73 -0.47 0.83
C LEU A 115 -11.67 -1.30 1.69
N GLU A 116 -12.57 -0.66 2.40
CA GLU A 116 -13.54 -1.37 3.21
C GLU A 116 -14.41 -2.29 2.37
N ALA A 117 -14.83 -1.83 1.19
CA ALA A 117 -15.61 -2.65 0.28
C ALA A 117 -14.84 -3.89 -0.17
N LYS A 118 -13.54 -3.75 -0.45
CA LYS A 118 -12.70 -4.89 -0.82
C LYS A 118 -12.58 -5.90 0.31
N LEU A 119 -12.47 -5.42 1.53
CA LEU A 119 -12.33 -6.30 2.69
C LEU A 119 -13.63 -7.04 3.02
N GLY A 120 -14.76 -6.41 2.74
CA GLY A 120 -16.07 -6.99 3.03
C GLY A 120 -16.63 -7.85 1.91
N GLY A 121 -16.02 -7.74 0.73
CA GLY A 121 -16.54 -8.43 -0.46
C GLY A 121 -15.84 -9.75 -0.80
#